data_34d324235c2d3413f84dff54e382bb17
#
_entry.id   34d324235c2d3413f84dff54e382bb17
#
_cell.length_a   1.000
_cell.length_b   1.000
_cell.length_c   1.000
_cell.angle_alpha   90.00
_cell.angle_beta   90.00
_cell.angle_gamma   90.00
#
_symmetry.space_group_name_H-M   'P 1'
#
loop_
_entity.id
_entity.type
_entity.pdbx_description
1 polymer ?
#
loop_
_entity_poly.entity_id
_entity_poly.type
_entity_poly.pdbx_seq_one_letter_code
_entity_poly.pdbx_strand_id
1 'polypeptide(L)'
;MASKRELKKRVKRLTEVFVADAVVMSEMYPEKSEEINKMIEEVLEKRNKMLHAINHPPMKGVRLKKQERYEKRKEAKAAYKQNLKENVNELIKTIDANYQQIGDFLESNE
;
A
#
# COMPACT_ATOMS: atom_id res chain seq x y z
N MET A 1 18.58 4.92 -3.17
CA MET A 1 17.19 4.74 -3.61
C MET A 1 16.79 3.28 -3.54
N ALA A 2 15.65 3.00 -2.95
CA ALA A 2 15.15 1.63 -2.90
C ALA A 2 14.83 1.13 -4.32
N SER A 3 15.27 -0.08 -4.65
CA SER A 3 14.92 -0.71 -5.91
C SER A 3 13.45 -1.11 -5.92
N LYS A 4 12.88 -1.38 -7.10
CA LYS A 4 11.51 -1.88 -7.22
C LYS A 4 11.31 -3.15 -6.39
N ARG A 5 12.32 -4.03 -6.38
CA ARG A 5 12.29 -5.28 -5.62
C ARG A 5 12.20 -5.02 -4.12
N GLU A 6 12.98 -4.08 -3.60
CA GLU A 6 12.95 -3.71 -2.18
C GLU A 6 11.63 -3.06 -1.81
N LEU A 7 11.10 -2.19 -2.67
CA LEU A 7 9.82 -1.54 -2.45
C LEU A 7 8.69 -2.55 -2.40
N LYS A 8 8.65 -3.52 -3.31
CA LYS A 8 7.67 -4.61 -3.29
C LYS A 8 7.74 -5.42 -2.00
N LYS A 9 8.94 -5.77 -1.57
CA LYS A 9 9.15 -6.51 -0.31
C LYS A 9 8.63 -5.72 0.88
N ARG A 10 8.91 -4.41 0.91
CA ARG A 10 8.46 -3.54 1.99
C ARG A 10 6.94 -3.46 2.05
N VAL A 11 6.29 -3.26 0.91
CA VAL A 11 4.83 -3.20 0.80
C VAL A 11 4.20 -4.52 1.26
N LYS A 12 4.71 -5.65 0.79
CA LYS A 12 4.21 -6.97 1.18
C LYS A 12 4.40 -7.22 2.67
N ARG A 13 5.57 -6.88 3.21
CA ARG A 13 5.88 -7.10 4.62
C ARG A 13 4.97 -6.28 5.53
N LEU A 14 4.77 -5.00 5.23
CA LEU A 14 3.86 -4.13 6.00
C LEU A 14 2.44 -4.70 6.01
N THR A 15 1.98 -5.16 4.86
CA THR A 15 0.64 -5.73 4.71
C THR A 15 0.52 -7.06 5.45
N GLU A 16 1.51 -7.95 5.33
CA GLU A 16 1.51 -9.25 5.98
C GLU A 16 1.47 -9.12 7.50
N VAL A 17 2.24 -8.21 8.06
CA VAL A 17 2.25 -7.96 9.51
C VAL A 17 0.87 -7.49 9.97
N PHE A 18 0.27 -6.54 9.25
CA PHE A 18 -1.06 -6.05 9.59
C PHE A 18 -2.12 -7.15 9.49
N VAL A 19 -2.11 -7.93 8.40
CA VAL A 19 -3.10 -9.00 8.19
C VAL A 19 -2.97 -10.07 9.27
N ALA A 20 -1.74 -10.47 9.62
CA ALA A 20 -1.51 -11.45 10.69
C ALA A 20 -2.07 -10.95 12.02
N ASP A 21 -1.79 -9.71 12.40
CA ASP A 21 -2.31 -9.12 13.63
C ASP A 21 -3.85 -9.02 13.60
N ALA A 22 -4.41 -8.61 12.48
CA ALA A 22 -5.85 -8.45 12.32
C ALA A 22 -6.59 -9.79 12.40
N VAL A 23 -6.02 -10.86 11.83
CA VAL A 23 -6.60 -12.21 11.90
C VAL A 23 -6.64 -12.69 13.35
N VAL A 24 -5.55 -12.50 14.09
CA VAL A 24 -5.51 -12.86 15.51
C VAL A 24 -6.57 -12.10 16.30
N MET A 25 -6.69 -10.79 16.05
CA MET A 25 -7.69 -9.95 16.72
C MET A 25 -9.12 -10.37 16.37
N SER A 26 -9.37 -10.75 15.11
CA SER A 26 -10.66 -11.25 14.66
C SER A 26 -11.06 -12.53 15.39
N GLU A 27 -10.10 -13.42 15.67
CA GLU A 27 -10.34 -14.65 16.42
C GLU A 27 -10.58 -14.38 17.90
N MET A 28 -9.86 -13.42 18.48
CA MET A 28 -10.00 -13.05 19.89
C MET A 28 -11.31 -12.28 20.17
N TYR A 29 -11.78 -11.51 19.21
CA TYR A 29 -12.99 -10.68 19.33
C TYR A 29 -13.95 -10.96 18.20
N PRO A 30 -14.66 -12.12 18.25
CA PRO A 30 -15.58 -12.52 17.15
C PRO A 30 -16.66 -11.49 16.84
N GLU A 31 -17.12 -10.71 17.81
CA GLU A 31 -18.13 -9.67 17.62
C GLU A 31 -17.61 -8.50 16.75
N LYS A 32 -16.30 -8.37 16.63
CA LYS A 32 -15.66 -7.34 15.79
C LYS A 32 -15.08 -7.91 14.50
N SER A 33 -15.22 -9.22 14.28
CA SER A 33 -14.60 -9.89 13.14
C SER A 33 -15.02 -9.32 11.79
N GLU A 34 -16.28 -8.93 11.64
CA GLU A 34 -16.80 -8.35 10.40
C GLU A 34 -16.11 -7.01 10.09
N GLU A 35 -15.97 -6.14 11.09
CA GLU A 35 -15.29 -4.85 10.92
C GLU A 35 -13.80 -5.04 10.64
N ILE A 36 -13.16 -5.98 11.34
CA ILE A 36 -11.74 -6.29 11.13
C ILE A 36 -11.51 -6.86 9.73
N ASN A 37 -12.41 -7.72 9.25
CA ASN A 37 -12.31 -8.27 7.89
C ASN A 37 -12.41 -7.18 6.83
N LYS A 38 -13.25 -6.17 7.04
CA LYS A 38 -13.34 -5.01 6.15
C LYS A 38 -12.02 -4.24 6.11
N MET A 39 -11.35 -4.09 7.26
CA MET A 39 -10.03 -3.45 7.34
C MET A 39 -8.99 -4.24 6.55
N ILE A 40 -9.01 -5.57 6.68
CA ILE A 40 -8.10 -6.45 5.93
C ILE A 40 -8.31 -6.28 4.43
N GLU A 41 -9.57 -6.29 3.98
CA GLU A 41 -9.91 -6.10 2.57
C GLU A 41 -9.39 -4.76 2.04
N GLU A 42 -9.59 -3.68 2.80
CA GLU A 42 -9.12 -2.34 2.44
C GLU A 42 -7.60 -2.29 2.28
N VAL A 43 -6.87 -2.87 3.23
CA VAL A 43 -5.41 -2.90 3.18
C VAL A 43 -4.92 -3.74 2.01
N LEU A 44 -5.54 -4.90 1.75
CA LEU A 44 -5.18 -5.75 0.61
C LEU A 44 -5.45 -5.06 -0.72
N GLU A 45 -6.55 -4.33 -0.83
CA GLU A 45 -6.87 -3.56 -2.02
C GLU A 45 -5.83 -2.48 -2.30
N LYS A 46 -5.43 -1.74 -1.26
CA LYS A 46 -4.38 -0.72 -1.37
C LYS A 46 -3.02 -1.33 -1.69
N ARG A 47 -2.71 -2.51 -1.12
CA ARG A 47 -1.51 -3.26 -1.48
C ARG A 47 -1.49 -3.60 -2.95
N ASN A 48 -2.59 -4.15 -3.47
CA ASN A 48 -2.69 -4.55 -4.87
C ASN A 48 -2.54 -3.34 -5.80
N LYS A 49 -3.15 -2.22 -5.46
CA LYS A 49 -3.02 -0.96 -6.18
C LYS A 49 -1.56 -0.48 -6.21
N MET A 50 -0.88 -0.55 -5.07
CA MET A 50 0.52 -0.18 -4.95
C MET A 50 1.43 -1.09 -5.78
N LEU A 51 1.24 -2.41 -5.70
CA LEU A 51 2.02 -3.37 -6.48
C LEU A 51 1.79 -3.18 -7.98
N HIS A 52 0.55 -2.90 -8.38
CA HIS A 52 0.23 -2.60 -9.76
C HIS A 52 0.98 -1.35 -10.24
N ALA A 53 0.98 -0.29 -9.45
CA ALA A 53 1.70 0.94 -9.78
C ALA A 53 3.21 0.72 -9.91
N ILE A 54 3.80 -0.13 -9.06
CA ILE A 54 5.23 -0.46 -9.14
C ILE A 54 5.54 -1.23 -10.43
N ASN A 55 4.66 -2.16 -10.83
CA ASN A 55 4.87 -3.02 -11.99
C ASN A 55 4.55 -2.34 -13.33
N HIS A 56 3.84 -1.22 -13.31
CA HIS A 56 3.41 -0.51 -14.52
C HIS A 56 3.98 0.90 -14.56
N PRO A 57 5.30 1.05 -14.80
CA PRO A 57 5.90 2.38 -14.90
C PRO A 57 5.34 3.15 -16.10
N PRO A 58 5.24 4.49 -15.99
CA PRO A 58 4.77 5.31 -17.11
C PRO A 58 5.74 5.24 -18.29
N MET A 59 5.26 5.52 -19.47
CA MET A 59 6.03 5.53 -20.71
C MET A 59 6.40 4.14 -21.25
N LYS A 60 5.98 3.07 -20.61
CA LYS A 60 6.22 1.72 -21.13
C LYS A 60 5.41 1.51 -22.41
N GLY A 61 6.11 1.24 -23.52
CA GLY A 61 5.50 1.03 -24.82
C GLY A 61 5.19 2.29 -25.62
N VAL A 62 5.50 3.48 -25.08
CA VAL A 62 5.29 4.74 -25.80
C VAL A 62 6.50 5.03 -26.70
N ARG A 63 6.22 5.30 -27.98
CA ARG A 63 7.25 5.66 -28.95
C ARG A 63 7.30 7.18 -29.12
N LEU A 64 8.45 7.78 -28.84
CA LEU A 64 8.67 9.23 -28.95
C LEU A 64 9.95 9.52 -29.73
N LYS A 65 10.04 10.71 -30.29
CA LYS A 65 11.26 11.20 -30.92
C LYS A 65 12.36 11.35 -29.85
N LYS A 66 13.63 11.25 -30.27
CA LYS A 66 14.78 11.18 -29.36
C LYS A 66 14.85 12.33 -28.34
N GLN A 67 14.60 13.58 -28.77
CA GLN A 67 14.63 14.75 -27.88
C GLN A 67 13.44 14.76 -26.92
N GLU A 68 12.24 14.53 -27.44
CA GLU A 68 11.01 14.45 -26.65
C GLU A 68 11.06 13.31 -25.66
N ARG A 69 11.70 12.20 -26.04
CA ARG A 69 11.86 11.02 -25.19
C ARG A 69 12.65 11.33 -23.94
N TYR A 70 13.72 12.12 -24.06
CA TYR A 70 14.56 12.47 -22.90
C TYR A 70 13.79 13.31 -21.88
N GLU A 71 13.15 14.40 -22.33
CA GLU A 71 12.40 15.30 -21.46
C GLU A 71 11.19 14.62 -20.83
N LYS A 72 10.40 13.90 -21.63
CA LYS A 72 9.20 13.21 -21.13
C LYS A 72 9.54 12.05 -20.21
N ARG A 73 10.66 11.35 -20.44
CA ARG A 73 11.14 10.30 -19.52
C ARG A 73 11.51 10.91 -18.17
N LYS A 74 12.15 12.06 -18.17
CA LYS A 74 12.55 12.74 -16.94
C LYS A 74 11.30 13.15 -16.13
N GLU A 75 10.34 13.77 -16.81
CA GLU A 75 9.07 14.17 -16.19
C GLU A 75 8.26 12.96 -15.70
N ALA A 76 8.12 11.94 -16.54
CA ALA A 76 7.38 10.73 -16.21
C ALA A 76 8.04 9.99 -15.05
N LYS A 77 9.36 9.94 -15.00
CA LYS A 77 10.11 9.30 -13.92
C LYS A 77 9.92 10.03 -12.60
N ALA A 78 9.94 11.37 -12.63
CA ALA A 78 9.69 12.18 -11.45
C ALA A 78 8.25 12.00 -10.95
N ALA A 79 7.27 12.03 -11.86
CA ALA A 79 5.87 11.81 -11.53
C ALA A 79 5.63 10.40 -10.97
N TYR A 80 6.29 9.40 -11.54
CA TYR A 80 6.22 8.01 -11.09
C TYR A 80 6.73 7.86 -9.65
N LYS A 81 7.89 8.44 -9.36
CA LYS A 81 8.46 8.41 -8.01
C LYS A 81 7.55 9.09 -7.00
N GLN A 82 6.99 10.24 -7.37
CA GLN A 82 6.06 10.97 -6.50
C GLN A 82 4.80 10.17 -6.24
N ASN A 83 4.25 9.55 -7.28
CA ASN A 83 3.07 8.70 -7.18
C ASN A 83 3.31 7.50 -6.27
N LEU A 84 4.46 6.83 -6.40
CA LEU A 84 4.83 5.70 -5.53
C LEU A 84 4.96 6.16 -4.09
N LYS A 85 5.59 7.31 -3.85
CA LYS A 85 5.75 7.88 -2.51
C LYS A 85 4.39 8.18 -1.87
N GLU A 86 3.48 8.80 -2.61
CA GLU A 86 2.13 9.10 -2.14
C GLU A 86 1.35 7.82 -1.83
N ASN A 87 1.44 6.82 -2.68
CA ASN A 87 0.76 5.54 -2.48
C ASN A 87 1.29 4.78 -1.25
N VAL A 88 2.61 4.81 -1.04
CA VAL A 88 3.22 4.20 0.16
C VAL A 88 2.74 4.93 1.42
N ASN A 89 2.75 6.26 1.40
CA ASN A 89 2.28 7.06 2.53
C ASN A 89 0.80 6.80 2.83
N GLU A 90 -0.02 6.68 1.80
CA GLU A 90 -1.45 6.37 1.94
C GLU A 90 -1.65 4.98 2.55
N LEU A 91 -0.89 3.99 2.10
CA LEU A 91 -0.92 2.64 2.67
C LEU A 91 -0.54 2.66 4.15
N ILE A 92 0.54 3.34 4.50
CA ILE A 92 1.00 3.47 5.89
C ILE A 92 -0.06 4.15 6.75
N LYS A 93 -0.66 5.23 6.28
CA LYS A 93 -1.73 5.94 7.00
C LYS A 93 -2.95 5.04 7.22
N THR A 94 -3.31 4.25 6.21
CA THR A 94 -4.44 3.32 6.30
C THR A 94 -4.16 2.25 7.36
N ILE A 95 -2.96 1.67 7.36
CA ILE A 95 -2.56 0.66 8.34
C ILE A 95 -2.56 1.26 9.74
N ASP A 96 -1.98 2.43 9.93
CA ASP A 96 -1.93 3.11 11.24
C ASP A 96 -3.33 3.43 11.75
N ALA A 97 -4.22 3.95 10.89
CA ALA A 97 -5.60 4.24 11.26
C ALA A 97 -6.35 2.97 11.68
N ASN A 98 -6.12 1.86 10.98
CA ASN A 98 -6.75 0.58 11.31
C ASN A 98 -6.22 0.01 12.62
N TYR A 99 -4.92 0.12 12.89
CA TYR A 99 -4.35 -0.29 14.18
C TYR A 99 -4.93 0.55 15.32
N GLN A 100 -5.09 1.85 15.13
CA GLN A 100 -5.70 2.72 16.13
C GLN A 100 -7.15 2.31 16.40
N GLN A 101 -7.91 2.00 15.37
CA GLN A 101 -9.28 1.54 15.49
C GLN A 101 -9.37 0.21 16.24
N ILE A 102 -8.46 -0.72 15.98
CA ILE A 102 -8.36 -1.98 16.71
C ILE A 102 -8.03 -1.71 18.18
N GLY A 103 -7.12 -0.78 18.46
CA GLY A 103 -6.79 -0.35 19.82
C GLY A 103 -8.02 0.19 20.55
N ASP A 104 -8.83 1.00 19.87
CA ASP A 104 -10.08 1.52 20.43
C ASP A 104 -11.08 0.40 20.76
N PHE A 105 -11.14 -0.64 19.93
CA PHE A 105 -11.97 -1.81 20.21
C PHE A 105 -11.50 -2.53 21.48
N LEU A 106 -10.20 -2.66 21.68
CA LEU A 106 -9.64 -3.28 22.88
C LEU A 106 -9.99 -2.48 24.13
N GLU A 107 -9.88 -1.16 24.07
CA GLU A 107 -10.22 -0.28 25.18
C GLU A 107 -11.70 -0.36 25.53
N SER A 108 -12.57 -0.42 24.52
CA SER A 108 -14.02 -0.48 24.73
C SER A 108 -14.49 -1.82 25.34
N ASN A 109 -13.67 -2.87 25.21
CA ASN A 109 -13.99 -4.20 25.75
C ASN A 109 -13.39 -4.45 27.15
N GLU A 110 -12.62 -3.50 27.66
CA GLU A 110 -12.16 -3.51 29.04
C GLU A 110 -13.28 -2.93 29.93
#